data_830b8f012d6a443eab4b425fdbb702a2
#
_entry.id   830b8f012d6a443eab4b425fdbb702a2
#
_cell.length_a   1.000
_cell.length_b   1.000
_cell.length_c   1.000
_cell.angle_alpha   90.00
_cell.angle_beta   90.00
_cell.angle_gamma   90.00
#
_symmetry.space_group_name_H-M   'P 1'
#
loop_
_entity.id
_entity.type
_entity.pdbx_description
1 polymer ?
#
loop_
_entity_poly.entity_id
_entity_poly.type
_entity_poly.pdbx_seq_one_letter_code
_entity_poly.pdbx_strand_id
1 'polypeptide(L)'
;HQEMLFWTKEEYLKFAEVMMDKPLSYYAFEILYWCGIREGELLALTPADFDLDKGLLSITKSYQRLNGKDVITDPKTPKSVRVVQMLDFLTEEIRDYLKSLYKVKPTDRIFEVTKYYLHHEMDRGAKEAGVKRIRIHDLRHSHVSLLIEMGFSAVAIADRVGHESIDITYKYAHLFPSKQQEMAAKLNIEREER
;
A
#
# COMPACT_ATOMS: atom_id res chain seq x y z
N HIS A 1 -1.35 -14.22 20.05
CA HIS A 1 -2.07 -13.57 18.93
C HIS A 1 -1.85 -12.07 19.00
N GLN A 2 -1.00 -11.53 18.14
CA GLN A 2 -0.98 -10.09 17.94
C GLN A 2 -2.27 -9.70 17.20
N GLU A 3 -3.03 -8.82 17.83
CA GLU A 3 -4.22 -8.25 17.22
C GLU A 3 -3.82 -7.49 15.95
N MET A 4 -4.60 -7.66 14.87
CA MET A 4 -4.38 -6.94 13.62
C MET A 4 -4.75 -5.47 13.81
N LEU A 5 -3.75 -4.59 13.72
CA LEU A 5 -3.95 -3.15 13.82
C LEU A 5 -4.06 -2.54 12.42
N PHE A 6 -4.86 -1.52 12.30
CA PHE A 6 -4.91 -0.70 11.10
C PHE A 6 -5.47 0.69 11.43
N TRP A 7 -5.13 1.66 10.59
CA TRP A 7 -5.74 2.98 10.62
C TRP A 7 -6.99 3.01 9.74
N THR A 8 -7.97 3.82 10.14
CA THR A 8 -9.00 4.29 9.23
C THR A 8 -8.39 5.28 8.24
N LYS A 9 -9.11 5.57 7.15
CA LYS A 9 -8.67 6.60 6.20
C LYS A 9 -8.44 7.95 6.89
N GLU A 10 -9.32 8.34 7.79
CA GLU A 10 -9.22 9.59 8.55
C GLU A 10 -7.97 9.65 9.41
N GLU A 11 -7.62 8.56 10.08
CA GLU A 11 -6.38 8.45 10.86
C GLU A 11 -5.15 8.56 9.96
N TYR A 12 -5.16 7.87 8.82
CA TYR A 12 -4.06 7.96 7.86
C TYR A 12 -3.89 9.39 7.32
N LEU A 13 -4.97 10.06 6.96
CA LEU A 13 -4.89 11.43 6.42
C LEU A 13 -4.30 12.42 7.43
N LYS A 14 -4.59 12.26 8.72
CA LYS A 14 -3.94 13.06 9.78
C LYS A 14 -2.45 12.80 9.85
N PHE A 15 -2.04 11.55 9.76
CA PHE A 15 -0.63 11.17 9.71
C PHE A 15 0.05 11.75 8.46
N ALA A 16 -0.56 11.60 7.30
CA ALA A 16 -0.01 12.08 6.03
C ALA A 16 0.22 13.60 6.04
N GLU A 17 -0.68 14.35 6.65
CA GLU A 17 -0.52 15.81 6.79
C GLU A 17 0.76 16.17 7.55
N VAL A 18 1.09 15.45 8.61
CA VAL A 18 2.36 15.63 9.33
C VAL A 18 3.56 15.31 8.44
N MET A 19 3.47 14.25 7.63
CA MET A 19 4.56 13.84 6.73
C MET A 19 4.85 14.84 5.61
N MET A 20 3.95 15.76 5.32
CA MET A 20 4.14 16.76 4.26
C MET A 20 5.34 17.68 4.50
N ASP A 21 5.87 17.74 5.71
CA ASP A 21 7.08 18.50 6.03
C ASP A 21 8.36 17.90 5.43
N LYS A 22 8.33 16.61 5.06
CA LYS A 22 9.46 15.88 4.45
C LYS A 22 8.98 15.13 3.22
N PRO A 23 9.28 15.61 2.00
CA PRO A 23 8.80 14.97 0.76
C PRO A 23 9.10 13.48 0.67
N LEU A 24 10.32 13.04 1.02
CA LEU A 24 10.67 11.63 0.99
C LEU A 24 9.72 10.79 1.86
N SER A 25 9.50 11.22 3.08
CA SER A 25 8.60 10.54 4.01
C SER A 25 7.16 10.52 3.50
N TYR A 26 6.67 11.67 3.06
CA TYR A 26 5.32 11.81 2.54
C TYR A 26 5.05 10.85 1.39
N TYR A 27 5.89 10.86 0.36
CA TYR A 27 5.68 10.00 -0.82
C TYR A 27 5.88 8.52 -0.50
N ALA A 28 6.81 8.18 0.38
CA ALA A 28 6.98 6.79 0.83
C ALA A 28 5.69 6.25 1.49
N PHE A 29 5.13 7.00 2.43
CA PHE A 29 3.90 6.58 3.12
C PHE A 29 2.66 6.63 2.21
N GLU A 30 2.57 7.59 1.30
CA GLU A 30 1.50 7.65 0.30
C GLU A 30 1.47 6.38 -0.57
N ILE A 31 2.63 5.92 -1.02
CA ILE A 31 2.71 4.68 -1.80
C ILE A 31 2.35 3.47 -0.94
N LEU A 32 2.87 3.38 0.28
CA LEU A 32 2.56 2.26 1.19
C LEU A 32 1.06 2.15 1.49
N TYR A 33 0.42 3.26 1.75
CA TYR A 33 -1.00 3.26 2.09
C TYR A 33 -1.90 3.04 0.86
N TRP A 34 -1.71 3.81 -0.20
CA TRP A 34 -2.61 3.79 -1.37
C TRP A 34 -2.36 2.63 -2.34
N CYS A 35 -1.19 2.00 -2.27
CA CYS A 35 -0.87 0.84 -3.10
C CYS A 35 -0.84 -0.48 -2.32
N GLY A 36 -0.76 -0.43 -0.99
CA GLY A 36 -0.77 -1.60 -0.14
C GLY A 36 0.45 -2.50 -0.28
N ILE A 37 1.56 -1.98 -0.78
CA ILE A 37 2.79 -2.76 -0.99
C ILE A 37 3.56 -2.97 0.31
N ARG A 38 4.48 -3.93 0.29
CA ARG A 38 5.34 -4.24 1.45
C ARG A 38 6.46 -3.21 1.57
N GLU A 39 6.96 -3.01 2.79
CA GLU A 39 8.04 -2.07 3.09
C GLU A 39 9.30 -2.34 2.25
N GLY A 40 9.71 -3.60 2.15
CA GLY A 40 10.86 -3.97 1.31
C GLY A 40 10.63 -3.71 -0.18
N GLU A 41 9.41 -3.87 -0.66
CA GLU A 41 9.03 -3.53 -2.03
C GLU A 41 9.11 -2.03 -2.28
N LEU A 42 8.63 -1.21 -1.34
CA LEU A 42 8.77 0.24 -1.41
C LEU A 42 10.23 0.68 -1.50
N LEU A 43 11.06 0.16 -0.60
CA LEU A 43 12.47 0.55 -0.52
C LEU A 43 13.29 0.12 -1.74
N ALA A 44 12.80 -0.84 -2.52
CA ALA A 44 13.43 -1.29 -3.76
C ALA A 44 13.00 -0.48 -5.01
N LEU A 45 11.99 0.38 -4.91
CA LEU A 45 11.43 1.08 -6.07
C LEU A 45 12.43 1.98 -6.76
N THR A 46 12.38 1.95 -8.10
CA THR A 46 13.16 2.81 -8.99
C THR A 46 12.20 3.60 -9.90
N PRO A 47 12.65 4.70 -10.54
CA PRO A 47 11.80 5.40 -11.51
C PRO A 47 11.28 4.51 -12.64
N ALA A 48 12.08 3.52 -13.08
CA ALA A 48 11.68 2.59 -14.15
C ALA A 48 10.49 1.69 -13.77
N ASP A 49 10.19 1.54 -12.47
CA ASP A 49 9.05 0.74 -12.01
C ASP A 49 7.70 1.44 -12.23
N PHE A 50 7.71 2.74 -12.54
CA PHE A 50 6.51 3.54 -12.75
C PHE A 50 6.24 3.77 -14.23
N ASP A 51 5.06 3.40 -14.71
CA ASP A 51 4.49 3.86 -15.97
C ASP A 51 3.46 4.95 -15.64
N LEU A 52 3.93 6.19 -15.61
CA LEU A 52 3.11 7.33 -15.17
C LEU A 52 2.03 7.70 -16.17
N ASP A 53 2.20 7.37 -17.45
CA ASP A 53 1.18 7.63 -18.47
C ASP A 53 -0.05 6.74 -18.27
N LYS A 54 0.17 5.49 -17.85
CA LYS A 54 -0.89 4.52 -17.55
C LYS A 54 -1.25 4.44 -16.07
N GLY A 55 -0.52 5.10 -15.19
CA GLY A 55 -0.73 5.02 -13.76
C GLY A 55 -0.39 3.67 -13.14
N LEU A 56 0.59 2.96 -13.71
CA LEU A 56 0.95 1.60 -13.29
C LEU A 56 2.26 1.60 -12.49
N LEU A 57 2.28 0.80 -11.44
CA LEU A 57 3.46 0.53 -10.61
C LEU A 57 3.79 -0.95 -10.66
N SER A 58 4.99 -1.28 -11.15
CA SER A 58 5.48 -2.66 -11.22
C SER A 58 6.22 -3.04 -9.94
N ILE A 59 5.80 -4.12 -9.30
CA ILE A 59 6.43 -4.68 -8.09
C ILE A 59 7.16 -5.95 -8.49
N THR A 60 8.50 -5.87 -8.58
CA THR A 60 9.34 -6.96 -9.10
C THR A 60 10.50 -7.33 -8.19
N LYS A 61 10.73 -6.59 -7.13
CA LYS A 61 11.91 -6.77 -6.26
C LYS A 61 11.65 -6.28 -4.84
N SER A 62 12.52 -6.69 -3.93
CA SER A 62 12.48 -6.29 -2.53
C SER A 62 13.86 -5.88 -2.07
N TYR A 63 13.91 -4.95 -1.13
CA TYR A 63 15.14 -4.44 -0.53
C TYR A 63 15.30 -4.94 0.90
N GLN A 64 16.54 -5.31 1.24
CA GLN A 64 16.94 -5.60 2.62
C GLN A 64 18.32 -4.99 2.90
N ARG A 65 18.56 -4.68 4.15
CA ARG A 65 19.88 -4.28 4.64
C ARG A 65 20.45 -5.42 5.48
N LEU A 66 21.44 -6.12 4.95
CA LEU A 66 22.09 -7.25 5.60
C LEU A 66 23.56 -6.97 5.84
N ASN A 67 24.01 -7.09 7.10
CA ASN A 67 25.41 -6.86 7.48
C ASN A 67 26.00 -5.53 6.95
N GLY A 68 25.17 -4.46 7.04
CA GLY A 68 25.58 -3.13 6.59
C GLY A 68 25.59 -2.95 5.07
N LYS A 69 25.07 -3.91 4.30
CA LYS A 69 25.00 -3.85 2.83
C LYS A 69 23.58 -3.88 2.32
N ASP A 70 23.33 -3.12 1.25
CA ASP A 70 22.06 -3.15 0.54
C ASP A 70 21.97 -4.42 -0.30
N VAL A 71 20.86 -5.14 -0.16
CA VAL A 71 20.59 -6.36 -0.92
C VAL A 71 19.23 -6.24 -1.59
N ILE A 72 19.22 -6.37 -2.90
CA ILE A 72 17.99 -6.42 -3.70
C ILE A 72 17.73 -7.87 -4.07
N THR A 73 16.56 -8.36 -3.75
CA THR A 73 16.13 -9.74 -4.00
C THR A 73 14.84 -9.78 -4.81
N ASP A 74 14.54 -10.94 -5.37
CA ASP A 74 13.23 -11.22 -5.91
C ASP A 74 12.19 -11.22 -4.78
N PRO A 75 10.91 -10.91 -5.07
CA PRO A 75 9.84 -11.04 -4.09
C PRO A 75 9.76 -12.49 -3.56
N LYS A 76 9.26 -12.62 -2.32
CA LYS A 76 9.19 -13.91 -1.62
C LYS A 76 8.41 -14.98 -2.38
N THR A 77 7.40 -14.61 -3.15
CA THR A 77 6.52 -15.54 -3.86
C THR A 77 6.27 -15.05 -5.29
N PRO A 78 5.95 -15.97 -6.23
CA PRO A 78 5.63 -15.57 -7.61
C PRO A 78 4.48 -14.58 -7.73
N LYS A 79 3.45 -14.71 -6.89
CA LYS A 79 2.29 -13.78 -6.90
C LYS A 79 2.59 -12.41 -6.32
N SER A 80 3.72 -12.24 -5.64
CA SER A 80 4.19 -10.93 -5.20
C SER A 80 4.64 -10.07 -6.37
N VAL A 81 5.10 -10.68 -7.47
CA VAL A 81 5.39 -9.98 -8.73
C VAL A 81 4.05 -9.60 -9.35
N ARG A 82 3.81 -8.29 -9.46
CA ARG A 82 2.52 -7.78 -9.92
C ARG A 82 2.64 -6.36 -10.43
N VAL A 83 1.57 -5.90 -11.06
CA VAL A 83 1.39 -4.51 -11.46
C VAL A 83 0.21 -3.96 -10.68
N VAL A 84 0.43 -2.83 -10.01
CA VAL A 84 -0.60 -2.14 -9.22
C VAL A 84 -1.08 -0.93 -10.01
N GLN A 85 -2.39 -0.82 -10.21
CA GLN A 85 -2.99 0.39 -10.75
C GLN A 85 -3.07 1.43 -9.64
N MET A 86 -2.39 2.56 -9.82
CA MET A 86 -2.43 3.68 -8.89
C MET A 86 -3.64 4.57 -9.15
N LEU A 87 -4.11 5.27 -8.11
CA LEU A 87 -5.10 6.34 -8.29
C LEU A 87 -4.44 7.54 -8.98
N ASP A 88 -5.25 8.30 -9.69
CA ASP A 88 -4.74 9.44 -10.50
C ASP A 88 -4.01 10.47 -9.66
N PHE A 89 -4.54 10.80 -8.49
CA PHE A 89 -3.93 11.73 -7.56
C PHE A 89 -2.50 11.33 -7.20
N LEU A 90 -2.29 10.05 -6.84
CA LEU A 90 -0.97 9.53 -6.49
C LEU A 90 -0.03 9.54 -7.70
N THR A 91 -0.52 9.17 -8.87
CA THR A 91 0.27 9.18 -10.11
C THR A 91 0.84 10.58 -10.40
N GLU A 92 0.03 11.62 -10.26
CA GLU A 92 0.48 12.99 -10.45
C GLU A 92 1.44 13.45 -9.35
N GLU A 93 1.19 13.10 -8.10
CA GLU A 93 2.12 13.38 -7.00
C GLU A 93 3.50 12.74 -7.25
N ILE A 94 3.53 11.48 -7.66
CA ILE A 94 4.78 10.77 -7.97
C ILE A 94 5.49 11.40 -9.17
N ARG A 95 4.75 11.81 -10.19
CA ARG A 95 5.32 12.53 -11.34
C ARG A 95 6.07 13.77 -10.87
N ASP A 96 5.46 14.59 -10.04
CA ASP A 96 6.06 15.81 -9.51
C ASP A 96 7.26 15.49 -8.62
N TYR A 97 7.15 14.48 -7.77
CA TYR A 97 8.24 14.06 -6.89
C TYR A 97 9.47 13.62 -7.68
N LEU A 98 9.30 12.76 -8.68
CA LEU A 98 10.41 12.27 -9.52
C LEU A 98 11.11 13.41 -10.27
N LYS A 99 10.37 14.42 -10.72
CA LYS A 99 10.94 15.63 -11.33
C LYS A 99 11.77 16.46 -10.35
N SER A 100 11.44 16.42 -9.07
CA SER A 100 12.15 17.17 -8.02
C SER A 100 13.47 16.52 -7.61
N LEU A 101 13.69 15.26 -7.94
CA LEU A 101 14.89 14.52 -7.55
C LEU A 101 16.07 14.87 -8.46
N TYR A 102 17.22 15.14 -7.81
CA TYR A 102 18.43 15.54 -8.53
C TYR A 102 19.17 14.32 -9.08
N LYS A 103 19.40 14.31 -10.41
CA LYS A 103 20.20 13.29 -11.13
C LYS A 103 19.79 11.84 -10.83
N VAL A 104 18.52 11.56 -10.60
CA VAL A 104 18.03 10.20 -10.41
C VAL A 104 17.99 9.48 -11.76
N LYS A 105 18.67 8.33 -11.83
CA LYS A 105 18.64 7.44 -12.98
C LYS A 105 17.45 6.49 -12.92
N PRO A 106 16.98 5.96 -14.05
CA PRO A 106 15.86 5.00 -14.05
C PRO A 106 16.04 3.77 -13.16
N THR A 107 17.29 3.38 -12.90
CA THR A 107 17.63 2.21 -12.08
C THR A 107 18.05 2.54 -10.65
N ASP A 108 18.07 3.81 -10.27
CA ASP A 108 18.39 4.22 -8.89
C ASP A 108 17.21 4.00 -7.96
N ARG A 109 17.47 3.63 -6.72
CA ARG A 109 16.42 3.59 -5.70
C ARG A 109 15.91 5.01 -5.44
N ILE A 110 14.59 5.18 -5.44
CA ILE A 110 13.94 6.47 -5.15
C ILE A 110 14.06 6.81 -3.67
N PHE A 111 13.85 5.82 -2.80
CA PHE A 111 13.87 5.97 -1.35
C PHE A 111 15.16 5.40 -0.78
N GLU A 112 16.21 6.20 -0.78
CA GLU A 112 17.57 5.83 -0.31
C GLU A 112 17.66 5.86 1.22
N VAL A 113 16.74 5.17 1.87
CA VAL A 113 16.64 5.04 3.32
C VAL A 113 16.48 3.58 3.68
N THR A 114 16.50 3.29 5.00
CA THR A 114 16.30 1.95 5.54
C THR A 114 14.95 1.85 6.27
N LYS A 115 14.58 0.64 6.66
CA LYS A 115 13.40 0.41 7.51
C LYS A 115 13.44 1.24 8.80
N TYR A 116 14.63 1.42 9.35
CA TYR A 116 14.84 2.22 10.56
C TYR A 116 14.34 3.66 10.39
N TYR A 117 14.64 4.30 9.26
CA TYR A 117 14.16 5.63 8.95
C TYR A 117 12.62 5.70 8.96
N LEU A 118 11.97 4.75 8.29
CA LEU A 118 10.51 4.72 8.22
C LEU A 118 9.86 4.48 9.58
N HIS A 119 10.47 3.63 10.41
CA HIS A 119 10.00 3.40 11.78
C HIS A 119 10.08 4.66 12.63
N HIS A 120 11.15 5.43 12.52
CA HIS A 120 11.27 6.72 13.20
C HIS A 120 10.24 7.74 12.72
N GLU A 121 10.00 7.80 11.42
CA GLU A 121 8.97 8.67 10.87
C GLU A 121 7.56 8.25 11.31
N MET A 122 7.30 6.96 11.41
CA MET A 122 6.05 6.46 11.97
C MET A 122 5.86 6.94 13.42
N ASP A 123 6.89 6.81 14.26
CA ASP A 123 6.84 7.27 15.65
C ASP A 123 6.55 8.77 15.72
N ARG A 124 7.31 9.56 14.96
CA ARG A 124 7.15 11.02 14.91
C ARG A 124 5.77 11.42 14.43
N GLY A 125 5.34 10.88 13.32
CA GLY A 125 4.09 11.27 12.68
C GLY A 125 2.85 10.86 13.46
N ALA A 126 2.84 9.66 14.03
CA ALA A 126 1.74 9.18 14.85
C ALA A 126 1.56 10.05 16.10
N LYS A 127 2.67 10.40 16.75
CA LYS A 127 2.66 11.28 17.93
C LYS A 127 2.14 12.67 17.60
N GLU A 128 2.66 13.31 16.57
CA GLU A 128 2.26 14.66 16.16
C GLU A 128 0.84 14.71 15.63
N ALA A 129 0.39 13.69 14.91
CA ALA A 129 -0.97 13.59 14.40
C ALA A 129 -2.00 13.23 15.46
N GLY A 130 -1.57 12.73 16.62
CA GLY A 130 -2.46 12.28 17.67
C GLY A 130 -3.23 11.00 17.30
N VAL A 131 -2.66 10.14 16.48
CA VAL A 131 -3.24 8.84 16.12
C VAL A 131 -2.48 7.72 16.81
N LYS A 132 -3.12 6.55 16.95
CA LYS A 132 -2.44 5.39 17.52
C LYS A 132 -1.22 5.00 16.68
N ARG A 133 -0.15 4.58 17.32
CA ARG A 133 1.01 4.06 16.61
C ARG A 133 0.70 2.66 16.07
N ILE A 134 0.96 2.45 14.81
CA ILE A 134 0.89 1.14 14.14
C ILE A 134 2.25 0.78 13.55
N ARG A 135 2.43 -0.46 13.13
CA ARG A 135 3.65 -0.90 12.43
C ARG A 135 3.58 -0.45 10.97
N ILE A 136 4.73 -0.37 10.31
CA ILE A 136 4.76 -0.06 8.87
C ILE A 136 3.94 -1.08 8.07
N HIS A 137 4.03 -2.37 8.41
CA HIS A 137 3.24 -3.42 7.75
C HIS A 137 1.72 -3.23 7.95
N ASP A 138 1.32 -2.59 9.02
CA ASP A 138 -0.10 -2.32 9.29
C ASP A 138 -0.70 -1.29 8.33
N LEU A 139 0.11 -0.53 7.59
CA LEU A 139 -0.37 0.29 6.48
C LEU A 139 -0.97 -0.57 5.35
N ARG A 140 -0.37 -1.72 5.10
CA ARG A 140 -0.91 -2.71 4.17
C ARG A 140 -2.23 -3.30 4.69
N HIS A 141 -2.32 -3.60 5.97
CA HIS A 141 -3.58 -3.98 6.62
C HIS A 141 -4.63 -2.89 6.49
N SER A 142 -4.23 -1.64 6.67
CA SER A 142 -5.11 -0.47 6.52
C SER A 142 -5.64 -0.34 5.09
N HIS A 143 -4.80 -0.55 4.09
CA HIS A 143 -5.18 -0.57 2.68
C HIS A 143 -6.21 -1.66 2.39
N VAL A 144 -5.96 -2.89 2.85
CA VAL A 144 -6.90 -4.01 2.70
C VAL A 144 -8.24 -3.70 3.39
N SER A 145 -8.20 -3.19 4.62
CA SER A 145 -9.40 -2.82 5.37
C SER A 145 -10.25 -1.79 4.61
N LEU A 146 -9.61 -0.77 4.03
CA LEU A 146 -10.30 0.24 3.23
C LEU A 146 -10.98 -0.37 2.01
N LEU A 147 -10.30 -1.26 1.28
CA LEU A 147 -10.88 -1.92 0.12
C LEU A 147 -12.07 -2.83 0.48
N ILE A 148 -12.00 -3.50 1.62
CA ILE A 148 -13.12 -4.29 2.14
C ILE A 148 -14.32 -3.38 2.44
N GLU A 149 -14.09 -2.26 3.12
CA GLU A 149 -15.13 -1.27 3.42
C GLU A 149 -15.77 -0.71 2.15
N MET A 150 -14.97 -0.49 1.10
CA MET A 150 -15.46 -0.04 -0.20
C MET A 150 -16.24 -1.11 -0.99
N GLY A 151 -16.28 -2.35 -0.51
CA GLY A 151 -17.09 -3.42 -1.09
C GLY A 151 -16.38 -4.31 -2.10
N PHE A 152 -15.06 -4.26 -2.18
CA PHE A 152 -14.31 -5.12 -3.10
C PHE A 152 -14.21 -6.56 -2.57
N SER A 153 -14.13 -7.51 -3.49
CA SER A 153 -14.04 -8.93 -3.16
C SER A 153 -12.66 -9.32 -2.63
N ALA A 154 -12.63 -10.42 -1.85
CA ALA A 154 -11.37 -10.99 -1.37
C ALA A 154 -10.42 -11.37 -2.51
N VAL A 155 -10.95 -11.86 -3.63
CA VAL A 155 -10.16 -12.23 -4.82
C VAL A 155 -9.49 -10.99 -5.43
N ALA A 156 -10.23 -9.91 -5.63
CA ALA A 156 -9.71 -8.66 -6.20
C ALA A 156 -8.64 -8.04 -5.29
N ILE A 157 -8.87 -8.07 -3.98
CA ILE A 157 -7.92 -7.56 -3.00
C ILE A 157 -6.63 -8.39 -2.99
N ALA A 158 -6.75 -9.73 -2.97
CA ALA A 158 -5.60 -10.63 -3.01
C ALA A 158 -4.72 -10.40 -4.23
N ASP A 159 -5.33 -10.20 -5.39
CA ASP A 159 -4.63 -9.90 -6.64
C ASP A 159 -3.84 -8.57 -6.55
N ARG A 160 -4.49 -7.51 -6.08
CA ARG A 160 -3.86 -6.19 -5.94
C ARG A 160 -2.66 -6.20 -5.00
N VAL A 161 -2.78 -6.81 -3.84
CA VAL A 161 -1.73 -6.78 -2.81
C VAL A 161 -0.73 -7.93 -2.92
N GLY A 162 -0.94 -8.86 -3.85
CA GLY A 162 -0.01 -9.96 -4.12
C GLY A 162 -0.02 -11.03 -3.03
N HIS A 163 -1.18 -11.35 -2.48
CA HIS A 163 -1.32 -12.51 -1.59
C HIS A 163 -1.09 -13.81 -2.37
N GLU A 164 -0.23 -14.68 -1.86
CA GLU A 164 0.07 -15.98 -2.47
C GLU A 164 -1.17 -16.84 -2.61
N SER A 165 -2.05 -16.74 -1.64
CA SER A 165 -3.30 -17.48 -1.56
C SER A 165 -4.41 -16.55 -1.07
N ILE A 166 -5.65 -16.80 -1.53
CA ILE A 166 -6.83 -16.10 -1.03
C ILE A 166 -7.05 -16.32 0.46
N ASP A 167 -6.52 -17.43 1.01
CA ASP A 167 -6.60 -17.73 2.44
C ASP A 167 -5.97 -16.62 3.30
N ILE A 168 -4.93 -15.96 2.79
CA ILE A 168 -4.32 -14.82 3.48
C ILE A 168 -5.32 -13.66 3.57
N THR A 169 -6.09 -13.41 2.52
CA THR A 169 -7.14 -12.38 2.53
C THR A 169 -8.28 -12.76 3.48
N TYR A 170 -8.58 -14.03 3.63
CA TYR A 170 -9.63 -14.51 4.55
C TYR A 170 -9.28 -14.30 6.04
N LYS A 171 -8.04 -13.99 6.39
CA LYS A 171 -7.71 -13.50 7.75
C LYS A 171 -8.44 -12.22 8.11
N TYR A 172 -8.90 -11.48 7.09
CA TYR A 172 -9.71 -10.28 7.24
C TYR A 172 -11.22 -10.56 7.15
N ALA A 173 -11.64 -11.84 7.18
CA ALA A 173 -13.04 -12.25 6.95
C ALA A 173 -14.03 -11.51 7.88
N HIS A 174 -13.64 -11.26 9.12
CA HIS A 174 -14.45 -10.54 10.11
C HIS A 174 -14.75 -9.08 9.73
N LEU A 175 -14.01 -8.50 8.79
CA LEU A 175 -14.23 -7.14 8.29
C LEU A 175 -15.21 -7.09 7.11
N PHE A 176 -15.46 -8.24 6.45
CA PHE A 176 -16.40 -8.29 5.34
C PHE A 176 -17.85 -8.22 5.86
N PRO A 177 -18.66 -7.26 5.38
CA PRO A 177 -20.05 -7.15 5.79
C PRO A 177 -20.88 -8.29 5.22
N SER A 178 -21.98 -8.63 5.92
CA SER A 178 -22.97 -9.55 5.36
C SER A 178 -23.69 -8.89 4.19
N LYS A 179 -23.78 -9.61 3.07
CA LYS A 179 -24.43 -9.17 1.83
C LYS A 179 -25.76 -9.88 1.58
N GLN A 180 -26.26 -10.68 2.56
CA GLN A 180 -27.44 -11.52 2.37
C GLN A 180 -28.70 -10.73 1.98
N GLN A 181 -28.97 -9.61 2.64
CA GLN A 181 -30.12 -8.77 2.32
C GLN A 181 -30.00 -8.14 0.94
N GLU A 182 -28.81 -7.63 0.60
CA GLU A 182 -28.55 -7.04 -0.71
C GLU A 182 -28.68 -8.08 -1.82
N MET A 183 -28.14 -9.29 -1.63
CA MET A 183 -28.28 -10.39 -2.56
C MET A 183 -29.76 -10.75 -2.79
N ALA A 184 -30.53 -10.89 -1.73
CA ALA A 184 -31.95 -11.18 -1.81
C ALA A 184 -32.73 -10.11 -2.56
N ALA A 185 -32.44 -8.83 -2.29
CA ALA A 185 -33.09 -7.72 -2.97
C ALA A 185 -32.79 -7.69 -4.48
N LYS A 186 -31.52 -7.91 -4.85
CA LYS A 186 -31.12 -7.98 -6.26
C LYS A 186 -31.68 -9.19 -6.98
N LEU A 187 -31.74 -10.35 -6.33
CA LEU A 187 -32.37 -11.54 -6.89
C LEU A 187 -33.88 -11.33 -7.13
N ASN A 188 -34.53 -10.56 -6.27
CA ASN A 188 -35.93 -10.23 -6.44
C ASN A 188 -36.18 -9.40 -7.69
N ILE A 189 -35.33 -8.40 -7.94
CA ILE A 189 -35.36 -7.57 -9.14
C ILE A 189 -35.14 -8.44 -10.39
N GLU A 190 -34.10 -9.27 -10.38
CA GLU A 190 -33.76 -10.17 -11.49
C GLU A 190 -34.93 -11.07 -11.86
N ARG A 191 -35.66 -11.57 -10.86
CA ARG A 191 -36.86 -12.42 -11.08
C ARG A 191 -37.99 -11.67 -11.76
N GLU A 192 -38.16 -10.37 -11.50
CA GLU A 192 -39.24 -9.53 -12.02
C GLU A 192 -38.97 -9.02 -13.44
N GLU A 193 -37.72 -8.97 -13.85
CA GLU A 193 -37.30 -8.54 -15.19
C GLU A 193 -37.45 -9.66 -16.23
N ARG A 194 -38.68 -10.08 -16.56
CA ARG A 194 -38.98 -11.01 -17.66
C ARG A 194 -39.74 -10.36 -18.77
#